data_691ef22a3d086d8a1233ec32b0e359d1
#
_entry.id   691ef22a3d086d8a1233ec32b0e359d1
#
_cell.length_a   1.000
_cell.length_b   1.000
_cell.length_c   1.000
_cell.angle_alpha   90.00
_cell.angle_beta   90.00
_cell.angle_gamma   90.00
#
_symmetry.space_group_name_H-M   'P 1'
#
loop_
_entity.id
_entity.type
_entity.pdbx_description
1 polymer ?
#
loop_
_entity_poly.entity_id
_entity_poly.type
_entity_poly.pdbx_seq_one_letter_code
_entity_poly.pdbx_strand_id
1 'polypeptide(L)'
;MIYDFRMYTLKPGATPDYRAGAKEIGLTVRQRHGAALAGWYWTEIGALNQVVHIWGYNDAKHMREVRAAFYADPEWYEKYSPRAQPLVETQKTWTMNSPAFAPVYPVIVDIPADGTPGFNKKNEMVFDFRTYTFKPGSIPAYMSAAEEVAIPIRKRYGVKLAGWYYSEIGDLNQVTHIWAFDNLKHLKDAKDAVAADPEWTGTYIPRVRGLLVAQNTYLMNTTEFGPVPD
;
A
#
# COMPACT_ATOMS: atom_id res chain seq x y z
N MET A 1 14.34 -6.20 -5.60
CA MET A 1 13.34 -6.38 -4.52
C MET A 1 11.97 -6.50 -5.17
N ILE A 2 11.12 -7.38 -4.67
CA ILE A 2 9.73 -7.56 -5.13
C ILE A 2 8.76 -7.38 -3.97
N TYR A 3 7.51 -7.03 -4.28
CA TYR A 3 6.47 -6.75 -3.31
C TYR A 3 5.26 -7.67 -3.53
N ASP A 4 4.86 -8.40 -2.48
CA ASP A 4 3.65 -9.21 -2.44
C ASP A 4 2.50 -8.33 -1.92
N PHE A 5 1.68 -7.85 -2.84
CA PHE A 5 0.45 -7.12 -2.54
C PHE A 5 -0.66 -8.09 -2.21
N ARG A 6 -1.34 -7.86 -1.11
CA ARG A 6 -2.47 -8.66 -0.68
C ARG A 6 -3.64 -7.75 -0.33
N MET A 7 -4.74 -7.91 -1.05
CA MET A 7 -6.00 -7.25 -0.78
C MET A 7 -7.03 -8.30 -0.40
N TYR A 8 -7.55 -8.20 0.81
CA TYR A 8 -8.56 -9.12 1.32
C TYR A 8 -9.85 -8.36 1.59
N THR A 9 -10.97 -8.96 1.19
CA THR A 9 -12.29 -8.51 1.63
C THR A 9 -12.67 -9.33 2.85
N LEU A 10 -12.98 -8.65 3.93
CA LEU A 10 -13.37 -9.26 5.20
C LEU A 10 -14.90 -9.28 5.32
N LYS A 11 -15.40 -10.14 6.19
CA LYS A 11 -16.80 -10.12 6.61
C LYS A 11 -17.16 -8.76 7.22
N PRO A 12 -18.39 -8.26 7.03
CA PRO A 12 -18.83 -7.02 7.67
C PRO A 12 -18.54 -7.01 9.17
N GLY A 13 -17.91 -5.93 9.66
CA GLY A 13 -17.52 -5.77 11.06
C GLY A 13 -16.25 -6.51 11.50
N ALA A 14 -15.62 -7.34 10.65
CA ALA A 14 -14.47 -8.15 11.05
C ALA A 14 -13.12 -7.40 11.04
N THR A 15 -13.07 -6.18 10.53
CA THR A 15 -11.81 -5.41 10.41
C THR A 15 -11.06 -5.22 11.73
N PRO A 16 -11.71 -4.88 12.86
CA PRO A 16 -11.00 -4.74 14.14
C PRO A 16 -10.34 -6.05 14.60
N ASP A 17 -11.04 -7.18 14.52
CA ASP A 17 -10.54 -8.48 14.96
C ASP A 17 -9.40 -8.98 14.05
N TYR A 18 -9.53 -8.75 12.74
CA TYR A 18 -8.47 -9.09 11.79
C TYR A 18 -7.19 -8.27 12.03
N ARG A 19 -7.33 -6.96 12.31
CA ARG A 19 -6.21 -6.08 12.66
C ARG A 19 -5.54 -6.51 13.96
N ALA A 20 -6.34 -6.84 14.99
CA ALA A 20 -5.81 -7.32 16.27
C ALA A 20 -5.01 -8.61 16.09
N GLY A 21 -5.54 -9.60 15.36
CA GLY A 21 -4.82 -10.84 15.07
C GLY A 21 -3.54 -10.60 14.23
N ALA A 22 -3.61 -9.68 13.27
CA ALA A 22 -2.45 -9.30 12.47
C ALA A 22 -1.35 -8.66 13.33
N LYS A 23 -1.70 -7.75 14.24
CA LYS A 23 -0.79 -7.10 15.19
C LYS A 23 -0.16 -8.09 16.16
N GLU A 24 -1.00 -8.87 16.84
CA GLU A 24 -0.57 -9.74 17.95
C GLU A 24 0.28 -10.93 17.48
N ILE A 25 -0.02 -11.48 16.30
CA ILE A 25 0.61 -12.72 15.84
C ILE A 25 1.14 -12.61 14.41
N GLY A 26 0.28 -12.22 13.46
CA GLY A 26 0.56 -12.34 12.03
C GLY A 26 1.79 -11.56 11.57
N LEU A 27 1.99 -10.34 12.08
CA LEU A 27 3.14 -9.49 11.76
C LEU A 27 4.44 -10.11 12.30
N THR A 28 4.46 -10.44 13.59
CA THR A 28 5.65 -11.00 14.26
C THR A 28 6.10 -12.29 13.62
N VAL A 29 5.18 -13.21 13.33
CA VAL A 29 5.52 -14.48 12.68
C VAL A 29 6.11 -14.26 11.29
N ARG A 30 5.49 -13.40 10.45
CA ARG A 30 6.01 -13.09 9.11
C ARG A 30 7.40 -12.48 9.16
N GLN A 31 7.62 -11.52 10.05
CA GLN A 31 8.91 -10.83 10.20
C GLN A 31 10.01 -11.75 10.74
N ARG A 32 9.68 -12.63 11.67
CA ARG A 32 10.60 -13.65 12.21
C ARG A 32 11.21 -14.50 11.08
N HIS A 33 10.45 -14.75 10.04
CA HIS A 33 10.89 -15.53 8.89
C HIS A 33 11.43 -14.66 7.72
N GLY A 34 11.54 -13.35 7.90
CA GLY A 34 12.22 -12.47 6.93
C GLY A 34 11.31 -11.66 6.00
N ALA A 35 9.98 -11.68 6.20
CA ALA A 35 9.11 -10.75 5.48
C ALA A 35 9.21 -9.34 6.07
N ALA A 36 9.49 -8.33 5.25
CA ALA A 36 9.51 -6.95 5.70
C ALA A 36 8.23 -6.21 5.28
N LEU A 37 7.69 -5.35 6.15
CA LEU A 37 6.43 -4.66 5.91
C LEU A 37 6.66 -3.39 5.09
N ALA A 38 5.96 -3.26 3.95
CA ALA A 38 5.98 -2.06 3.11
C ALA A 38 4.70 -1.20 3.25
N GLY A 39 3.63 -1.76 3.78
CA GLY A 39 2.38 -1.05 4.05
C GLY A 39 1.30 -1.94 4.64
N TRP A 40 0.42 -1.34 5.46
CA TRP A 40 -0.75 -2.03 5.99
C TRP A 40 -1.91 -1.05 6.15
N TYR A 41 -2.99 -1.27 5.41
CA TYR A 41 -4.09 -0.32 5.27
C TYR A 41 -5.44 -1.02 5.38
N TRP A 42 -6.50 -0.26 5.76
CA TRP A 42 -7.90 -0.70 5.61
C TRP A 42 -8.74 0.44 5.04
N THR A 43 -9.80 0.07 4.32
CA THR A 43 -10.65 1.03 3.61
C THR A 43 -11.54 1.82 4.57
N GLU A 44 -11.50 3.14 4.45
CA GLU A 44 -12.44 4.07 5.09
C GLU A 44 -13.55 4.47 4.10
N ILE A 45 -13.16 4.83 2.87
CA ILE A 45 -14.09 5.22 1.80
C ILE A 45 -13.74 4.43 0.53
N GLY A 46 -14.75 3.83 -0.07
CA GLY A 46 -14.66 2.96 -1.23
C GLY A 46 -15.31 1.62 -0.96
N ALA A 47 -14.75 0.53 -1.48
CA ALA A 47 -15.22 -0.81 -1.14
C ALA A 47 -14.89 -1.12 0.32
N LEU A 48 -15.91 -1.20 1.17
CA LEU A 48 -15.76 -1.39 2.62
C LEU A 48 -15.21 -2.79 2.96
N ASN A 49 -14.75 -2.93 4.20
CA ASN A 49 -14.20 -4.16 4.77
C ASN A 49 -12.99 -4.72 4.02
N GLN A 50 -12.27 -3.87 3.29
CA GLN A 50 -11.03 -4.29 2.65
C GLN A 50 -9.82 -3.93 3.50
N VAL A 51 -8.85 -4.85 3.53
CA VAL A 51 -7.51 -4.62 4.07
C VAL A 51 -6.49 -4.87 2.98
N VAL A 52 -5.47 -4.03 2.94
CA VAL A 52 -4.33 -4.17 2.04
C VAL A 52 -3.08 -4.26 2.88
N HIS A 53 -2.29 -5.31 2.67
CA HIS A 53 -0.96 -5.39 3.27
C HIS A 53 0.08 -5.76 2.21
N ILE A 54 1.22 -5.10 2.29
CA ILE A 54 2.27 -5.13 1.29
C ILE A 54 3.55 -5.62 1.96
N TRP A 55 4.13 -6.69 1.43
CA TRP A 55 5.31 -7.33 1.98
C TRP A 55 6.46 -7.29 0.99
N GLY A 56 7.63 -6.83 1.43
CA GLY A 56 8.83 -6.78 0.63
C GLY A 56 9.71 -8.02 0.82
N TYR A 57 10.29 -8.47 -0.30
CA TYR A 57 11.23 -9.58 -0.36
C TYR A 57 12.37 -9.24 -1.30
N ASN A 58 13.55 -9.82 -1.07
CA ASN A 58 14.71 -9.56 -1.93
C ASN A 58 14.45 -9.97 -3.40
N ASP A 59 13.82 -11.14 -3.58
CA ASP A 59 13.44 -11.70 -4.88
C ASP A 59 12.35 -12.78 -4.71
N ALA A 60 11.95 -13.41 -5.83
CA ALA A 60 10.93 -14.44 -5.85
C ALA A 60 11.34 -15.73 -5.12
N LYS A 61 12.63 -16.04 -5.07
CA LYS A 61 13.15 -17.19 -4.32
C LYS A 61 13.01 -16.95 -2.83
N HIS A 62 13.48 -15.79 -2.35
CA HIS A 62 13.35 -15.37 -0.95
C HIS A 62 11.86 -15.34 -0.52
N MET A 63 10.97 -14.80 -1.36
CA MET A 63 9.53 -14.81 -1.07
C MET A 63 8.99 -16.23 -0.85
N ARG A 64 9.37 -17.19 -1.70
CA ARG A 64 8.91 -18.59 -1.55
C ARG A 64 9.44 -19.24 -0.29
N GLU A 65 10.72 -19.05 0.03
CA GLU A 65 11.36 -19.59 1.22
C GLU A 65 10.73 -19.05 2.51
N VAL A 66 10.57 -17.73 2.60
CA VAL A 66 9.93 -17.07 3.74
C VAL A 66 8.48 -17.52 3.91
N ARG A 67 7.72 -17.62 2.81
CA ARG A 67 6.33 -18.08 2.85
C ARG A 67 6.23 -19.54 3.32
N ALA A 68 7.09 -20.42 2.83
CA ALA A 68 7.14 -21.79 3.30
C ALA A 68 7.46 -21.87 4.80
N ALA A 69 8.42 -21.08 5.27
CA ALA A 69 8.83 -21.05 6.65
C ALA A 69 7.71 -20.56 7.58
N PHE A 70 7.06 -19.43 7.30
CA PHE A 70 6.01 -18.94 8.20
C PHE A 70 4.72 -19.77 8.13
N TYR A 71 4.40 -20.42 7.00
CA TYR A 71 3.27 -21.35 6.95
C TYR A 71 3.51 -22.62 7.77
N ALA A 72 4.76 -23.03 7.96
CA ALA A 72 5.15 -24.14 8.82
C ALA A 72 5.30 -23.76 10.30
N ASP A 73 5.22 -22.48 10.65
CA ASP A 73 5.35 -22.01 12.03
C ASP A 73 4.10 -22.38 12.86
N PRO A 74 4.25 -23.05 14.02
CA PRO A 74 3.13 -23.42 14.90
C PRO A 74 2.24 -22.23 15.31
N GLU A 75 2.81 -21.06 15.56
CA GLU A 75 2.01 -19.87 15.88
C GLU A 75 1.14 -19.44 14.71
N TRP A 76 1.61 -19.65 13.46
CA TRP A 76 0.82 -19.34 12.29
C TRP A 76 -0.38 -20.27 12.13
N TYR A 77 -0.16 -21.59 12.11
CA TYR A 77 -1.24 -22.52 11.78
C TYR A 77 -2.13 -22.89 12.98
N GLU A 78 -1.63 -22.82 14.23
CA GLU A 78 -2.43 -23.13 15.42
C GLU A 78 -3.14 -21.90 16.01
N LYS A 79 -2.55 -20.69 15.88
CA LYS A 79 -3.09 -19.49 16.54
C LYS A 79 -3.60 -18.46 15.55
N TYR A 80 -2.77 -18.04 14.56
CA TYR A 80 -3.14 -16.95 13.64
C TYR A 80 -4.17 -17.39 12.61
N SER A 81 -3.91 -18.47 11.87
CA SER A 81 -4.77 -18.96 10.79
C SER A 81 -6.20 -19.26 11.25
N PRO A 82 -6.44 -20.00 12.35
CA PRO A 82 -7.80 -20.26 12.85
C PRO A 82 -8.54 -18.99 13.28
N ARG A 83 -7.82 -17.96 13.71
CA ARG A 83 -8.42 -16.66 14.07
C ARG A 83 -8.71 -15.79 12.86
N ALA A 84 -7.79 -15.72 11.89
CA ALA A 84 -7.86 -14.79 10.78
C ALA A 84 -8.70 -15.32 9.58
N GLN A 85 -8.55 -16.59 9.22
CA GLN A 85 -9.22 -17.16 8.05
C GLN A 85 -10.74 -17.06 8.08
N PRO A 86 -11.44 -17.35 9.20
CA PRO A 86 -12.90 -17.24 9.26
C PRO A 86 -13.44 -15.83 9.03
N LEU A 87 -12.60 -14.80 9.14
CA LEU A 87 -12.94 -13.38 8.94
C LEU A 87 -12.87 -12.95 7.49
N VAL A 88 -12.26 -13.76 6.61
CA VAL A 88 -11.95 -13.40 5.21
C VAL A 88 -12.99 -13.99 4.27
N GLU A 89 -13.55 -13.15 3.39
CA GLU A 89 -14.47 -13.56 2.31
C GLU A 89 -13.70 -13.83 1.00
N THR A 90 -12.81 -12.89 0.60
CA THR A 90 -12.02 -13.05 -0.62
C THR A 90 -10.59 -12.57 -0.44
N GLN A 91 -9.69 -13.13 -1.24
CA GLN A 91 -8.28 -12.77 -1.25
C GLN A 91 -7.80 -12.54 -2.68
N LYS A 92 -7.10 -11.43 -2.89
CA LYS A 92 -6.37 -11.16 -4.14
C LYS A 92 -4.90 -10.90 -3.82
N THR A 93 -4.02 -11.30 -4.72
CA THR A 93 -2.58 -11.05 -4.59
C THR A 93 -1.96 -10.69 -5.93
N TRP A 94 -1.00 -9.79 -5.90
CA TRP A 94 -0.16 -9.39 -7.03
C TRP A 94 1.29 -9.36 -6.60
N THR A 95 2.20 -9.63 -7.54
CA THR A 95 3.62 -9.31 -7.37
C THR A 95 3.91 -8.03 -8.13
N MET A 96 4.51 -7.07 -7.45
CA MET A 96 4.81 -5.74 -7.99
C MET A 96 6.27 -5.36 -7.76
N ASN A 97 6.76 -4.42 -8.57
CA ASN A 97 8.05 -3.77 -8.41
C ASN A 97 7.86 -2.31 -8.01
N SER A 98 8.87 -1.68 -7.43
CA SER A 98 8.92 -0.24 -7.21
C SER A 98 9.95 0.39 -8.14
N PRO A 99 9.69 1.60 -8.71
CA PRO A 99 10.62 2.25 -9.62
C PRO A 99 11.80 2.88 -8.86
N ALA A 100 12.93 3.07 -9.56
CA ALA A 100 14.13 3.63 -8.97
C ALA A 100 13.94 5.08 -8.46
N PHE A 101 13.08 5.88 -9.10
CA PHE A 101 12.79 7.26 -8.70
C PHE A 101 11.92 7.38 -7.43
N ALA A 102 11.23 6.32 -7.06
CA ALA A 102 10.39 6.25 -5.87
C ALA A 102 10.55 4.89 -5.19
N PRO A 103 11.75 4.56 -4.70
CA PRO A 103 11.99 3.26 -4.08
C PRO A 103 11.18 3.14 -2.79
N VAL A 104 10.58 1.98 -2.59
CA VAL A 104 9.90 1.63 -1.35
C VAL A 104 10.84 0.74 -0.54
N TYR A 105 11.11 1.15 0.69
CA TYR A 105 11.97 0.42 1.61
C TYR A 105 11.10 -0.25 2.68
N PRO A 106 10.85 -1.57 2.55
CA PRO A 106 10.10 -2.28 3.57
C PRO A 106 10.92 -2.40 4.84
N VAL A 107 10.22 -2.40 5.98
CA VAL A 107 10.83 -2.36 7.31
C VAL A 107 10.46 -3.59 8.13
N ILE A 108 11.33 -3.94 9.06
CA ILE A 108 11.00 -4.80 10.19
C ILE A 108 10.45 -3.87 11.27
N VAL A 109 9.18 -4.05 11.60
CA VAL A 109 8.49 -3.22 12.60
C VAL A 109 8.79 -3.76 13.98
N ASP A 110 9.36 -2.92 14.84
CA ASP A 110 9.48 -3.22 16.26
C ASP A 110 8.15 -2.89 16.95
N ILE A 111 7.49 -3.91 17.47
CA ILE A 111 6.27 -3.75 18.26
C ILE A 111 6.68 -3.86 19.72
N PRO A 112 6.68 -2.75 20.48
CA PRO A 112 7.00 -2.78 21.89
C PRO A 112 6.09 -3.76 22.66
N ALA A 113 6.65 -4.43 23.65
CA ALA A 113 5.93 -5.45 24.45
C ALA A 113 4.71 -4.87 25.18
N ASP A 114 4.70 -3.56 25.45
CA ASP A 114 3.58 -2.84 26.08
C ASP A 114 2.48 -2.45 25.07
N GLY A 115 2.65 -2.81 23.79
CA GLY A 115 1.70 -2.50 22.75
C GLY A 115 1.61 -1.03 22.33
N THR A 116 2.56 -0.18 22.80
CA THR A 116 2.59 1.24 22.42
C THR A 116 2.90 1.37 20.92
N PRO A 117 2.08 2.10 20.14
CA PRO A 117 2.29 2.22 18.70
C PRO A 117 3.55 3.04 18.39
N GLY A 118 4.52 2.42 17.69
CA GLY A 118 5.77 3.09 17.31
C GLY A 118 5.65 4.05 16.13
N PHE A 119 4.66 3.85 15.24
CA PHE A 119 4.69 4.48 13.92
C PHE A 119 3.60 5.53 13.66
N ASN A 120 2.38 5.37 14.10
CA ASN A 120 1.34 6.35 13.83
C ASN A 120 0.88 7.06 15.11
N LYS A 121 1.63 8.07 15.52
CA LYS A 121 1.24 8.94 16.64
C LYS A 121 0.07 9.87 16.31
N LYS A 122 -0.34 9.96 15.03
CA LYS A 122 -1.43 10.82 14.55
C LYS A 122 -2.47 9.95 13.85
N ASN A 123 -3.49 9.51 14.56
CA ASN A 123 -4.66 8.78 14.01
C ASN A 123 -5.48 9.56 12.96
N GLU A 124 -4.97 10.68 12.46
CA GLU A 124 -5.66 11.57 11.54
C GLU A 124 -5.19 11.42 10.08
N MET A 125 -4.03 10.79 9.86
CA MET A 125 -3.50 10.61 8.49
C MET A 125 -4.43 9.75 7.66
N VAL A 126 -4.66 10.20 6.44
CA VAL A 126 -5.43 9.47 5.43
C VAL A 126 -4.56 9.16 4.21
N PHE A 127 -4.82 8.02 3.60
CA PHE A 127 -4.05 7.51 2.47
C PHE A 127 -4.95 7.38 1.24
N ASP A 128 -4.65 8.15 0.19
CA ASP A 128 -5.31 8.04 -1.10
C ASP A 128 -4.60 6.93 -1.89
N PHE A 129 -5.19 5.74 -1.85
CA PHE A 129 -4.69 4.53 -2.49
C PHE A 129 -5.27 4.43 -3.91
N ARG A 130 -4.41 4.56 -4.91
CA ARG A 130 -4.81 4.63 -6.31
C ARG A 130 -4.22 3.49 -7.12
N THR A 131 -5.07 2.77 -7.83
CA THR A 131 -4.66 1.79 -8.83
C THR A 131 -5.17 2.23 -10.20
N TYR A 132 -4.24 2.43 -11.11
CA TYR A 132 -4.52 2.84 -12.48
C TYR A 132 -4.16 1.73 -13.45
N THR A 133 -5.05 1.48 -14.40
CA THR A 133 -4.82 0.54 -15.51
C THR A 133 -4.49 1.32 -16.76
N PHE A 134 -3.46 0.91 -17.46
CA PHE A 134 -2.92 1.59 -18.63
C PHE A 134 -3.12 0.77 -19.91
N LYS A 135 -3.07 1.44 -21.05
CA LYS A 135 -2.90 0.76 -22.32
C LYS A 135 -1.55 0.04 -22.33
N PRO A 136 -1.46 -1.14 -22.97
CA PRO A 136 -0.18 -1.84 -23.11
C PRO A 136 0.95 -0.93 -23.62
N GLY A 137 2.11 -0.97 -22.94
CA GLY A 137 3.27 -0.18 -23.26
C GLY A 137 3.26 1.28 -22.77
N SER A 138 2.18 1.76 -22.11
CA SER A 138 2.06 3.15 -21.66
C SER A 138 2.70 3.45 -20.29
N ILE A 139 3.03 2.44 -19.49
CA ILE A 139 3.58 2.63 -18.15
C ILE A 139 4.89 3.45 -18.16
N PRO A 140 5.87 3.23 -19.05
CA PRO A 140 7.10 4.01 -19.02
C PRO A 140 6.86 5.51 -19.24
N ALA A 141 5.98 5.88 -20.18
CA ALA A 141 5.65 7.29 -20.43
C ALA A 141 4.92 7.92 -19.23
N TYR A 142 4.00 7.17 -18.60
CA TYR A 142 3.34 7.63 -17.38
C TYR A 142 4.33 7.82 -16.23
N MET A 143 5.26 6.89 -16.02
CA MET A 143 6.27 6.95 -14.95
C MET A 143 7.22 8.14 -15.13
N SER A 144 7.70 8.40 -16.36
CA SER A 144 8.52 9.57 -16.67
C SER A 144 7.76 10.88 -16.38
N ALA A 145 6.49 11.00 -16.80
CA ALA A 145 5.68 12.18 -16.49
C ALA A 145 5.44 12.34 -14.97
N ALA A 146 5.29 11.25 -14.25
CA ALA A 146 5.09 11.27 -12.80
C ALA A 146 6.35 11.70 -12.07
N GLU A 147 7.51 11.12 -12.40
CA GLU A 147 8.81 11.46 -11.82
C GLU A 147 9.16 12.93 -12.03
N GLU A 148 9.07 13.40 -13.28
CA GLU A 148 9.51 14.72 -13.67
C GLU A 148 8.55 15.83 -13.24
N VAL A 149 7.25 15.57 -13.17
CA VAL A 149 6.24 16.61 -12.98
C VAL A 149 5.29 16.34 -11.81
N ALA A 150 4.59 15.20 -11.80
CA ALA A 150 3.50 15.00 -10.84
C ALA A 150 3.97 14.88 -9.38
N ILE A 151 5.08 14.18 -9.12
CA ILE A 151 5.65 14.02 -7.79
C ILE A 151 6.18 15.35 -7.24
N PRO A 152 6.99 16.14 -7.98
CA PRO A 152 7.42 17.47 -7.54
C PRO A 152 6.26 18.39 -7.21
N ILE A 153 5.23 18.47 -8.06
CA ILE A 153 4.04 19.30 -7.79
C ILE A 153 3.35 18.86 -6.50
N ARG A 154 3.09 17.58 -6.31
CA ARG A 154 2.43 17.06 -5.11
C ARG A 154 3.23 17.36 -3.84
N LYS A 155 4.55 17.18 -3.87
CA LYS A 155 5.45 17.55 -2.76
C LYS A 155 5.38 19.03 -2.42
N ARG A 156 5.26 19.92 -3.41
CA ARG A 156 5.09 21.37 -3.24
C ARG A 156 3.87 21.72 -2.38
N TYR A 157 2.83 20.92 -2.48
CA TYR A 157 1.60 21.07 -1.70
C TYR A 157 1.52 20.14 -0.46
N GLY A 158 2.68 19.67 0.02
CA GLY A 158 2.79 18.90 1.26
C GLY A 158 2.31 17.46 1.17
N VAL A 159 1.98 16.95 -0.05
CA VAL A 159 1.53 15.58 -0.23
C VAL A 159 2.73 14.64 -0.15
N LYS A 160 2.66 13.64 0.70
CA LYS A 160 3.72 12.66 0.92
C LYS A 160 3.48 11.41 0.09
N LEU A 161 4.54 10.84 -0.48
CA LEU A 161 4.48 9.58 -1.20
C LEU A 161 4.71 8.42 -0.24
N ALA A 162 3.68 7.63 0.02
CA ALA A 162 3.74 6.44 0.88
C ALA A 162 4.11 5.15 0.13
N GLY A 163 3.97 5.15 -1.20
CA GLY A 163 4.37 4.02 -2.02
C GLY A 163 4.09 4.23 -3.50
N TRP A 164 4.93 3.63 -4.34
CA TRP A 164 4.74 3.58 -5.78
C TRP A 164 5.16 2.22 -6.32
N TYR A 165 4.25 1.57 -7.02
CA TYR A 165 4.45 0.21 -7.49
C TYR A 165 3.88 0.02 -8.90
N TYR A 166 4.47 -0.89 -9.66
CA TYR A 166 3.92 -1.32 -10.96
C TYR A 166 3.90 -2.85 -11.03
N SER A 167 2.90 -3.38 -11.75
CA SER A 167 2.64 -4.82 -11.80
C SER A 167 3.73 -5.59 -12.52
N GLU A 168 4.12 -6.72 -11.93
CA GLU A 168 5.02 -7.72 -12.52
C GLU A 168 4.24 -9.01 -12.81
N ILE A 169 3.48 -9.51 -11.84
CA ILE A 169 2.66 -10.71 -11.94
C ILE A 169 1.26 -10.42 -11.40
N GLY A 170 0.24 -10.82 -12.13
CA GLY A 170 -1.17 -10.57 -11.85
C GLY A 170 -1.78 -9.73 -12.97
N ASP A 171 -2.64 -8.79 -12.62
CA ASP A 171 -3.21 -7.85 -13.59
C ASP A 171 -2.10 -6.96 -14.16
N LEU A 172 -1.78 -7.14 -15.44
CA LEU A 172 -0.73 -6.38 -16.12
C LEU A 172 -1.15 -4.92 -16.40
N ASN A 173 -0.16 -4.11 -16.74
CA ASN A 173 -0.33 -2.69 -17.07
C ASN A 173 -0.98 -1.86 -15.94
N GLN A 174 -0.69 -2.21 -14.70
CA GLN A 174 -1.16 -1.46 -13.54
C GLN A 174 -0.03 -0.74 -12.82
N VAL A 175 -0.35 0.46 -12.34
CA VAL A 175 0.47 1.20 -11.38
C VAL A 175 -0.39 1.48 -10.16
N THR A 176 0.14 1.14 -8.98
CA THR A 176 -0.46 1.52 -7.70
C THR A 176 0.44 2.56 -7.04
N HIS A 177 -0.12 3.70 -6.69
CA HIS A 177 0.57 4.71 -5.90
C HIS A 177 -0.29 5.16 -4.72
N ILE A 178 0.38 5.39 -3.59
CA ILE A 178 -0.25 5.68 -2.31
C ILE A 178 0.25 7.04 -1.84
N TRP A 179 -0.68 7.96 -1.64
CA TRP A 179 -0.39 9.32 -1.21
C TRP A 179 -0.92 9.54 0.20
N ALA A 180 -0.07 10.06 1.08
CA ALA A 180 -0.42 10.33 2.45
C ALA A 180 -0.69 11.83 2.66
N PHE A 181 -1.71 12.11 3.44
CA PHE A 181 -2.15 13.44 3.84
C PHE A 181 -2.32 13.47 5.35
N ASP A 182 -2.03 14.61 5.98
CA ASP A 182 -2.12 14.74 7.44
C ASP A 182 -3.55 14.53 7.97
N ASN A 183 -4.57 14.87 7.15
CA ASN A 183 -6.00 14.67 7.44
C ASN A 183 -6.85 14.91 6.19
N LEU A 184 -8.18 14.76 6.30
CA LEU A 184 -9.13 14.97 5.20
C LEU A 184 -9.14 16.41 4.67
N LYS A 185 -8.94 17.42 5.55
CA LYS A 185 -8.86 18.82 5.12
C LYS A 185 -7.62 19.02 4.23
N HIS A 186 -6.46 18.56 4.67
CA HIS A 186 -5.23 18.61 3.87
C HIS A 186 -5.41 17.89 2.52
N LEU A 187 -6.03 16.72 2.50
CA LEU A 187 -6.33 15.99 1.25
C LEU A 187 -7.14 16.87 0.28
N LYS A 188 -8.22 17.51 0.77
CA LYS A 188 -9.04 18.38 -0.07
C LYS A 188 -8.26 19.58 -0.58
N ASP A 189 -7.62 20.33 0.30
CA ASP A 189 -6.89 21.56 -0.03
C ASP A 189 -5.74 21.27 -1.03
N ALA A 190 -4.96 20.21 -0.79
CA ALA A 190 -3.87 19.82 -1.67
C ALA A 190 -4.36 19.35 -3.06
N LYS A 191 -5.48 18.62 -3.13
CA LYS A 191 -6.07 18.22 -4.43
C LYS A 191 -6.54 19.42 -5.22
N ASP A 192 -7.18 20.40 -4.57
CA ASP A 192 -7.64 21.63 -5.22
C ASP A 192 -6.43 22.45 -5.71
N ALA A 193 -5.38 22.58 -4.90
CA ALA A 193 -4.15 23.29 -5.25
C ALA A 193 -3.39 22.63 -6.41
N VAL A 194 -3.23 21.32 -6.39
CA VAL A 194 -2.62 20.54 -7.49
C VAL A 194 -3.43 20.70 -8.78
N ALA A 195 -4.76 20.65 -8.70
CA ALA A 195 -5.61 20.79 -9.90
C ALA A 195 -5.53 22.21 -10.50
N ALA A 196 -5.29 23.23 -9.70
CA ALA A 196 -5.13 24.62 -10.13
C ALA A 196 -3.70 24.96 -10.58
N ASP A 197 -2.72 24.09 -10.35
CA ASP A 197 -1.32 24.33 -10.69
C ASP A 197 -1.14 24.41 -12.24
N PRO A 198 -0.55 25.50 -12.77
CA PRO A 198 -0.36 25.65 -14.23
C PRO A 198 0.52 24.55 -14.83
N GLU A 199 1.51 24.04 -14.10
CA GLU A 199 2.37 22.97 -14.58
C GLU A 199 1.63 21.62 -14.62
N TRP A 200 0.69 21.42 -13.67
CA TRP A 200 -0.21 20.25 -13.69
C TRP A 200 -1.08 20.25 -14.95
N THR A 201 -1.74 21.35 -15.22
CA THR A 201 -2.68 21.45 -16.36
C THR A 201 -1.98 21.59 -17.72
N GLY A 202 -0.86 22.34 -17.77
CA GLY A 202 -0.14 22.64 -19.00
C GLY A 202 0.94 21.62 -19.38
N THR A 203 1.47 20.87 -18.43
CA THR A 203 2.57 19.94 -18.70
C THR A 203 2.21 18.49 -18.36
N TYR A 204 1.76 18.21 -17.13
CA TYR A 204 1.47 16.83 -16.73
C TYR A 204 0.28 16.21 -17.48
N ILE A 205 -0.88 16.88 -17.46
CA ILE A 205 -2.10 16.36 -18.07
C ILE A 205 -1.93 16.05 -19.57
N PRO A 206 -1.31 16.92 -20.39
CA PRO A 206 -1.04 16.59 -21.79
C PRO A 206 -0.17 15.34 -21.99
N ARG A 207 0.83 15.11 -21.13
CA ARG A 207 1.73 13.96 -21.22
C ARG A 207 1.05 12.63 -20.89
N VAL A 208 0.05 12.64 -20.02
CA VAL A 208 -0.63 11.39 -19.57
C VAL A 208 -1.98 11.17 -20.26
N ARG A 209 -2.44 12.14 -21.04
CA ARG A 209 -3.71 12.07 -21.76
C ARG A 209 -3.75 10.87 -22.70
N GLY A 210 -4.76 10.03 -22.54
CA GLY A 210 -4.99 8.87 -23.40
C GLY A 210 -4.14 7.65 -23.08
N LEU A 211 -3.30 7.68 -22.04
CA LEU A 211 -2.52 6.51 -21.59
C LEU A 211 -3.36 5.56 -20.73
N LEU A 212 -4.32 6.09 -19.99
CA LEU A 212 -5.11 5.35 -19.00
C LEU A 212 -6.33 4.69 -19.62
N VAL A 213 -6.68 3.54 -19.09
CA VAL A 213 -7.90 2.77 -19.38
C VAL A 213 -8.89 2.88 -18.23
N ALA A 214 -8.40 2.76 -16.98
CA ALA A 214 -9.22 2.82 -15.77
C ALA A 214 -8.44 3.41 -14.60
N GLN A 215 -9.19 3.99 -13.66
CA GLN A 215 -8.67 4.54 -12.41
C GLN A 215 -9.57 4.12 -11.26
N ASN A 216 -8.97 3.53 -10.23
CA ASN A 216 -9.65 3.22 -8.98
C ASN A 216 -8.95 3.97 -7.85
N THR A 217 -9.73 4.46 -6.90
CA THR A 217 -9.21 5.09 -5.71
C THR A 217 -9.99 4.63 -4.48
N TYR A 218 -9.26 4.45 -3.39
CA TYR A 218 -9.80 4.18 -2.07
C TYR A 218 -9.17 5.16 -1.10
N LEU A 219 -9.96 5.68 -0.18
CA LEU A 219 -9.41 6.38 0.97
C LEU A 219 -9.24 5.37 2.11
N MET A 220 -8.01 5.23 2.57
CA MET A 220 -7.63 4.22 3.54
C MET A 220 -7.00 4.84 4.77
N ASN A 221 -7.15 4.14 5.89
CA ASN A 221 -6.38 4.36 7.10
C ASN A 221 -5.20 3.39 7.16
N THR A 222 -4.19 3.70 7.97
CA THR A 222 -3.11 2.77 8.31
C THR A 222 -3.22 2.31 9.75
N THR A 223 -2.56 1.21 10.07
CA THR A 223 -2.44 0.71 11.45
C THR A 223 -1.34 1.46 12.20
N GLU A 224 -1.37 1.34 13.52
CA GLU A 224 -0.31 1.84 14.40
C GLU A 224 1.07 1.20 14.11
N PHE A 225 1.09 0.02 13.49
CA PHE A 225 2.31 -0.68 13.07
C PHE A 225 2.59 -0.54 11.57
N GLY A 226 1.73 0.13 10.82
CA GLY A 226 1.95 0.41 9.40
C GLY A 226 3.00 1.49 9.20
N PRO A 227 3.98 1.30 8.29
CA PRO A 227 4.94 2.36 7.98
C PRO A 227 4.23 3.58 7.40
N VAL A 228 4.66 4.76 7.84
CA VAL A 228 4.17 6.06 7.35
C VAL A 228 5.34 6.86 6.76
N PRO A 229 5.12 7.66 5.71
CA PRO A 229 6.17 8.49 5.15
C PRO A 229 6.52 9.66 6.08
N ASP A 230 7.78 10.04 6.10
CA ASP A 230 8.31 11.20 6.82
C ASP A 230 7.75 12.54 6.30
#